data_7384898b358aebbb6ab4575923a5f57e
#
_entry.id   7384898b358aebbb6ab4575923a5f57e
#
_cell.length_a   1.000
_cell.length_b   1.000
_cell.length_c   1.000
_cell.angle_alpha   90.00
_cell.angle_beta   90.00
_cell.angle_gamma   90.00
#
_symmetry.space_group_name_H-M   'P 1'
#
loop_
_entity.id
_entity.type
_entity.pdbx_description
1 polymer ?
#
loop_
_entity_poly.entity_id
_entity_poly.type
_entity_poly.pdbx_seq_one_letter_code
_entity_poly.pdbx_strand_id
1 'polypeptide(L)'
;MGQIRVEKNVGGIEGLCVITPAVHGDARGYFMETYSERDMREAGIDVRFVQDNQSVSVRGVLRGLHFQKRYPQTKLVRVVRGAVFDVAVDLRAKSETYGKWYGVTLSAENKKQFLIPKGFAHGFLVLSDEAEFCYKCDDFYHPNDEGGLAWNDPEIGVEWPDVKGEYKGNASAEGYTLGEDAVLNLSEKDQKWLGMKETFKF
;
A
#
# COMPACT_ATOMS: atom_id res chain seq x y z
N MET A 1 -15.60 -23.69 5.07
CA MET A 1 -14.62 -23.48 3.99
C MET A 1 -14.21 -22.02 4.08
N GLY A 2 -12.92 -21.71 4.29
CA GLY A 2 -12.46 -20.32 4.40
C GLY A 2 -12.75 -19.54 3.11
N GLN A 3 -13.24 -18.34 3.26
CA GLN A 3 -13.58 -17.43 2.15
C GLN A 3 -12.35 -16.65 1.66
N ILE A 4 -11.15 -16.94 2.21
CA ILE A 4 -9.92 -16.25 1.87
C ILE A 4 -8.75 -17.23 1.69
N ARG A 5 -7.84 -16.92 0.77
CA ARG A 5 -6.51 -17.52 0.68
C ARG A 5 -5.49 -16.50 1.16
N VAL A 6 -4.60 -16.90 2.08
CA VAL A 6 -3.57 -16.03 2.65
C VAL A 6 -2.19 -16.55 2.28
N GLU A 7 -1.40 -15.72 1.60
CA GLU A 7 0.02 -15.91 1.36
C GLU A 7 0.78 -15.10 2.42
N LYS A 8 1.37 -15.81 3.40
CA LYS A 8 2.07 -15.18 4.53
C LYS A 8 3.55 -14.95 4.23
N ASN A 9 4.10 -13.93 4.88
CA ASN A 9 5.51 -13.58 4.83
C ASN A 9 6.01 -13.39 3.39
N VAL A 10 5.19 -12.72 2.57
CA VAL A 10 5.53 -12.49 1.16
C VAL A 10 6.84 -11.71 1.05
N GLY A 11 7.64 -12.03 0.03
CA GLY A 11 9.00 -11.48 -0.11
C GLY A 11 9.98 -11.94 0.96
N GLY A 12 9.63 -12.96 1.78
CA GLY A 12 10.43 -13.40 2.93
C GLY A 12 10.40 -12.41 4.11
N ILE A 13 9.45 -11.46 4.11
CA ILE A 13 9.33 -10.42 5.14
C ILE A 13 8.21 -10.81 6.10
N GLU A 14 8.58 -11.07 7.36
CA GLU A 14 7.64 -11.51 8.38
C GLU A 14 6.50 -10.54 8.60
N GLY A 15 5.27 -11.09 8.59
CA GLY A 15 4.02 -10.39 8.85
C GLY A 15 3.36 -9.78 7.62
N LEU A 16 4.06 -9.56 6.50
CA LEU A 16 3.42 -9.14 5.26
C LEU A 16 2.58 -10.29 4.68
N CYS A 17 1.31 -10.01 4.35
CA CYS A 17 0.44 -11.02 3.76
C CYS A 17 -0.30 -10.50 2.53
N VAL A 18 -0.36 -11.33 1.48
CA VAL A 18 -1.28 -11.10 0.37
C VAL A 18 -2.51 -12.00 0.56
N ILE A 19 -3.69 -11.38 0.54
CA ILE A 19 -4.96 -12.04 0.81
C ILE A 19 -5.81 -11.99 -0.45
N THR A 20 -6.33 -13.14 -0.87
CA THR A 20 -7.23 -13.25 -2.02
C THR A 20 -8.58 -13.78 -1.52
N PRO A 21 -9.66 -12.98 -1.55
CA PRO A 21 -10.99 -13.42 -1.19
C PRO A 21 -11.56 -14.38 -2.22
N ALA A 22 -12.46 -15.26 -1.80
CA ALA A 22 -13.27 -16.05 -2.72
C ALA A 22 -14.28 -15.12 -3.43
N VAL A 23 -14.37 -15.25 -4.74
CA VAL A 23 -15.29 -14.48 -5.59
C VAL A 23 -16.34 -15.43 -6.16
N HIS A 24 -17.61 -15.15 -5.92
CA HIS A 24 -18.76 -15.92 -6.40
C HIS A 24 -19.46 -15.12 -7.50
N GLY A 25 -19.33 -15.57 -8.75
CA GLY A 25 -19.89 -14.92 -9.92
C GLY A 25 -21.10 -15.65 -10.52
N ASP A 26 -22.06 -14.92 -11.07
CA ASP A 26 -23.16 -15.42 -11.89
C ASP A 26 -23.54 -14.40 -12.98
N ALA A 27 -24.65 -14.61 -13.70
CA ALA A 27 -25.10 -13.70 -14.77
C ALA A 27 -25.44 -12.28 -14.31
N ARG A 28 -25.56 -12.01 -13.01
CA ARG A 28 -25.83 -10.68 -12.43
C ARG A 28 -24.55 -9.93 -12.07
N GLY A 29 -23.39 -10.61 -12.02
CA GLY A 29 -22.13 -10.07 -11.57
C GLY A 29 -21.44 -10.98 -10.56
N TYR A 30 -20.86 -10.40 -9.50
CA TYR A 30 -20.17 -11.19 -8.47
C TYR A 30 -20.49 -10.70 -7.06
N PHE A 31 -20.30 -11.59 -6.11
CA PHE A 31 -20.29 -11.32 -4.67
C PHE A 31 -18.97 -11.83 -4.08
N MET A 32 -18.43 -11.09 -3.10
CA MET A 32 -17.32 -11.54 -2.27
C MET A 32 -17.39 -10.90 -0.89
N GLU A 33 -16.93 -11.60 0.13
CA GLU A 33 -16.63 -10.99 1.43
C GLU A 33 -15.28 -10.30 1.35
N THR A 34 -15.26 -8.99 1.51
CA THR A 34 -14.01 -8.22 1.47
C THR A 34 -13.25 -8.23 2.80
N TYR A 35 -13.93 -8.54 3.89
CA TYR A 35 -13.38 -8.70 5.22
C TYR A 35 -14.32 -9.55 6.08
N SER A 36 -13.73 -10.51 6.77
CA SER A 36 -14.39 -11.32 7.79
C SER A 36 -13.41 -11.49 8.95
N GLU A 37 -13.75 -10.94 10.13
CA GLU A 37 -12.91 -11.06 11.32
C GLU A 37 -12.65 -12.53 11.68
N ARG A 38 -13.68 -13.38 11.55
CA ARG A 38 -13.56 -14.82 11.79
C ARG A 38 -12.53 -15.47 10.87
N ASP A 39 -12.64 -15.26 9.55
CA ASP A 39 -11.76 -15.88 8.58
C ASP A 39 -10.31 -15.38 8.71
N MET A 40 -10.13 -14.10 9.06
CA MET A 40 -8.82 -13.53 9.37
C MET A 40 -8.20 -14.20 10.62
N ARG A 41 -8.97 -14.37 11.69
CA ARG A 41 -8.52 -15.07 12.90
C ARG A 41 -8.20 -16.54 12.64
N GLU A 42 -9.03 -17.24 11.88
CA GLU A 42 -8.78 -18.63 11.47
C GLU A 42 -7.48 -18.76 10.65
N ALA A 43 -7.16 -17.72 9.86
CA ALA A 43 -5.88 -17.62 9.15
C ALA A 43 -4.71 -17.16 10.05
N GLY A 44 -4.94 -16.92 11.35
CA GLY A 44 -3.93 -16.47 12.31
C GLY A 44 -3.60 -14.98 12.20
N ILE A 45 -4.53 -14.18 11.68
CA ILE A 45 -4.43 -12.71 11.62
C ILE A 45 -5.44 -12.14 12.61
N ASP A 46 -4.97 -11.84 13.83
CA ASP A 46 -5.82 -11.28 14.88
C ASP A 46 -5.60 -9.77 14.98
N VAL A 47 -6.26 -9.02 14.09
CA VAL A 47 -6.20 -7.56 14.00
C VAL A 47 -7.62 -7.00 14.08
N ARG A 48 -7.85 -6.09 15.02
CA ARG A 48 -9.11 -5.34 15.12
C ARG A 48 -8.99 -4.02 14.37
N PHE A 49 -9.68 -3.89 13.25
CA PHE A 49 -9.74 -2.63 12.51
C PHE A 49 -10.78 -1.68 13.08
N VAL A 50 -10.42 -0.40 13.21
CA VAL A 50 -11.22 0.66 13.84
C VAL A 50 -11.48 1.86 12.93
N GLN A 51 -10.79 1.95 11.77
CA GLN A 51 -10.92 3.03 10.80
C GLN A 51 -10.92 2.45 9.39
N ASP A 52 -11.76 3.01 8.52
CA ASP A 52 -11.82 2.64 7.09
C ASP A 52 -11.70 3.91 6.25
N ASN A 53 -10.86 3.88 5.23
CA ASN A 53 -10.51 5.03 4.42
C ASN A 53 -10.66 4.69 2.93
N GLN A 54 -10.95 5.71 2.13
CA GLN A 54 -11.08 5.62 0.68
C GLN A 54 -10.48 6.83 0.02
N SER A 55 -9.80 6.61 -1.09
CA SER A 55 -9.25 7.69 -1.93
C SER A 55 -9.33 7.34 -3.40
N VAL A 56 -9.46 8.37 -4.23
CA VAL A 56 -9.33 8.27 -5.70
C VAL A 56 -8.07 9.00 -6.12
N SER A 57 -7.33 8.43 -7.05
CA SER A 57 -6.10 9.01 -7.59
C SER A 57 -5.96 8.64 -9.05
N VAL A 58 -5.40 9.56 -9.83
CA VAL A 58 -5.16 9.39 -11.26
C VAL A 58 -3.82 8.74 -11.54
N ARG A 59 -3.60 8.28 -12.77
CA ARG A 59 -2.35 7.65 -13.22
C ARG A 59 -1.12 8.48 -12.84
N GLY A 60 -0.07 7.81 -12.37
CA GLY A 60 1.19 8.43 -11.99
C GLY A 60 1.20 9.05 -10.59
N VAL A 61 0.05 9.13 -9.90
CA VAL A 61 0.05 9.54 -8.50
C VAL A 61 0.79 8.49 -7.67
N LEU A 62 1.83 8.94 -6.96
CA LEU A 62 2.53 8.18 -5.93
C LEU A 62 2.23 8.80 -4.58
N ARG A 63 1.70 8.01 -3.66
CA ARG A 63 1.48 8.40 -2.26
C ARG A 63 2.36 7.55 -1.35
N GLY A 64 3.22 8.18 -0.59
CA GLY A 64 4.08 7.44 0.34
C GLY A 64 5.51 7.96 0.41
N LEU A 65 6.36 7.22 1.07
CA LEU A 65 6.04 6.05 1.91
C LEU A 65 5.73 6.53 3.32
N HIS A 66 4.55 6.24 3.84
CA HIS A 66 4.02 6.83 5.09
C HIS A 66 3.93 5.83 6.24
N PHE A 67 4.09 6.33 7.46
CA PHE A 67 3.81 5.62 8.72
C PHE A 67 3.44 6.62 9.82
N GLN A 68 2.98 6.13 10.97
CA GLN A 68 2.85 6.89 12.21
C GLN A 68 3.88 6.37 13.21
N LYS A 69 4.55 7.26 13.93
CA LYS A 69 5.73 6.95 14.77
C LYS A 69 5.34 6.29 16.10
N ARG A 70 4.47 6.95 16.87
CA ARG A 70 4.04 6.51 18.21
C ARG A 70 2.73 5.70 18.19
N TYR A 71 1.93 5.91 17.16
CA TYR A 71 0.65 5.23 16.94
C TYR A 71 0.66 4.47 15.61
N PRO A 72 1.62 3.53 15.43
CA PRO A 72 1.75 2.84 14.14
C PRO A 72 0.49 2.03 13.83
N GLN A 73 0.14 1.98 12.55
CA GLN A 73 -1.08 1.34 12.08
C GLN A 73 -0.75 0.06 11.30
N THR A 74 -1.46 -1.03 11.62
CA THR A 74 -1.62 -2.14 10.68
C THR A 74 -2.66 -1.75 9.65
N LYS A 75 -2.37 -1.99 8.38
CA LYS A 75 -3.24 -1.65 7.27
C LYS A 75 -3.66 -2.88 6.48
N LEU A 76 -4.92 -2.94 6.10
CA LEU A 76 -5.43 -3.90 5.13
C LEU A 76 -5.94 -3.12 3.92
N VAL A 77 -5.20 -3.17 2.83
CA VAL A 77 -5.42 -2.34 1.64
C VAL A 77 -5.96 -3.13 0.46
N ARG A 78 -6.79 -2.51 -0.38
CA ARG A 78 -7.35 -3.09 -1.59
C ARG A 78 -7.71 -2.01 -2.61
N VAL A 79 -7.84 -2.41 -3.88
CA VAL A 79 -8.30 -1.55 -4.97
C VAL A 79 -9.68 -2.00 -5.44
N VAL A 80 -10.62 -1.05 -5.52
CA VAL A 80 -12.00 -1.33 -5.96
C VAL A 80 -12.26 -0.89 -7.40
N ARG A 81 -11.41 0.01 -7.92
CA ARG A 81 -11.38 0.40 -9.34
C ARG A 81 -9.95 0.67 -9.77
N GLY A 82 -9.57 0.25 -10.98
CA GLY A 82 -8.23 0.41 -11.52
C GLY A 82 -7.20 -0.52 -10.90
N ALA A 83 -5.94 -0.07 -10.90
CA ALA A 83 -4.80 -0.82 -10.43
C ALA A 83 -3.72 0.08 -9.83
N VAL A 84 -3.04 -0.41 -8.81
CA VAL A 84 -1.88 0.23 -8.19
C VAL A 84 -0.74 -0.78 -8.01
N PHE A 85 0.49 -0.29 -7.96
CA PHE A 85 1.63 -1.03 -7.39
C PHE A 85 1.79 -0.56 -5.94
N ASP A 86 1.55 -1.45 -5.00
CA ASP A 86 1.53 -1.18 -3.57
C ASP A 86 2.81 -1.70 -2.92
N VAL A 87 3.47 -0.89 -2.11
CA VAL A 87 4.81 -1.15 -1.56
C VAL A 87 4.82 -0.99 -0.05
N ALA A 88 5.43 -1.96 0.63
CA ALA A 88 5.74 -1.90 2.05
C ALA A 88 7.25 -2.09 2.29
N VAL A 89 7.85 -1.24 3.11
CA VAL A 89 9.27 -1.28 3.51
C VAL A 89 9.37 -1.56 5.00
N ASP A 90 10.14 -2.56 5.39
CA ASP A 90 10.35 -2.92 6.80
C ASP A 90 11.23 -1.90 7.52
N LEU A 91 10.69 -1.18 8.50
CA LEU A 91 11.40 -0.21 9.34
C LEU A 91 11.64 -0.70 10.76
N ARG A 92 11.39 -1.98 11.06
CA ARG A 92 11.61 -2.59 12.37
C ARG A 92 13.09 -2.84 12.58
N ALA A 93 13.72 -2.02 13.42
CA ALA A 93 15.20 -1.98 13.61
C ALA A 93 15.83 -3.32 14.00
N LYS A 94 15.06 -4.23 14.65
CA LYS A 94 15.52 -5.56 15.08
C LYS A 94 15.13 -6.68 14.12
N SER A 95 14.47 -6.36 13.02
CA SER A 95 14.07 -7.35 12.01
C SER A 95 15.26 -7.75 11.14
N GLU A 96 15.36 -9.04 10.82
CA GLU A 96 16.33 -9.55 9.84
C GLU A 96 16.07 -9.00 8.42
N THR A 97 14.87 -8.46 8.21
CA THR A 97 14.46 -7.85 6.93
C THR A 97 14.38 -6.33 6.99
N TYR A 98 15.03 -5.70 8.01
CA TYR A 98 15.11 -4.25 8.09
C TYR A 98 15.64 -3.64 6.78
N GLY A 99 14.93 -2.65 6.23
CA GLY A 99 15.26 -2.01 4.97
C GLY A 99 14.84 -2.79 3.72
N LYS A 100 14.38 -4.04 3.84
CA LYS A 100 13.82 -4.77 2.69
C LYS A 100 12.40 -4.30 2.39
N TRP A 101 12.04 -4.41 1.12
CA TRP A 101 10.71 -4.05 0.65
C TRP A 101 10.05 -5.20 -0.12
N TYR A 102 8.73 -5.13 -0.18
CA TYR A 102 7.92 -5.98 -1.04
C TYR A 102 6.87 -5.14 -1.75
N GLY A 103 6.71 -5.38 -3.04
CA GLY A 103 5.70 -4.73 -3.87
C GLY A 103 4.75 -5.73 -4.50
N VAL A 104 3.48 -5.34 -4.60
CA VAL A 104 2.42 -6.16 -5.20
C VAL A 104 1.45 -5.31 -6.01
N THR A 105 1.07 -5.80 -7.19
CA THR A 105 -0.03 -5.18 -7.94
C THR A 105 -1.37 -5.57 -7.32
N LEU A 106 -2.12 -4.56 -6.89
CA LEU A 106 -3.50 -4.67 -6.43
C LEU A 106 -4.42 -4.06 -7.50
N SER A 107 -5.50 -4.75 -7.84
CA SER A 107 -6.45 -4.23 -8.83
C SER A 107 -7.89 -4.66 -8.56
N ALA A 108 -8.82 -3.92 -9.15
CA ALA A 108 -10.23 -4.31 -9.17
C ALA A 108 -10.48 -5.68 -9.84
N GLU A 109 -9.55 -6.14 -10.69
CA GLU A 109 -9.65 -7.44 -11.38
C GLU A 109 -9.13 -8.58 -10.53
N ASN A 110 -7.91 -8.44 -9.94
CA ASN A 110 -7.28 -9.53 -9.19
C ASN A 110 -7.85 -9.69 -7.78
N LYS A 111 -8.60 -8.71 -7.28
CA LYS A 111 -9.26 -8.70 -5.94
C LYS A 111 -8.31 -8.90 -4.76
N LYS A 112 -7.00 -8.89 -5.00
CA LYS A 112 -6.00 -9.06 -3.94
C LYS A 112 -6.08 -7.92 -2.94
N GLN A 113 -5.76 -8.26 -1.70
CA GLN A 113 -5.58 -7.31 -0.61
C GLN A 113 -4.18 -7.50 -0.02
N PHE A 114 -3.60 -6.44 0.53
CA PHE A 114 -2.30 -6.50 1.15
C PHE A 114 -2.41 -6.10 2.62
N LEU A 115 -1.98 -6.99 3.51
CA LEU A 115 -1.88 -6.74 4.95
C LEU A 115 -0.46 -6.29 5.26
N ILE A 116 -0.35 -5.11 5.83
CA ILE A 116 0.91 -4.46 6.19
C ILE A 116 0.88 -4.20 7.69
N PRO A 117 1.70 -4.91 8.50
CA PRO A 117 1.73 -4.73 9.95
C PRO A 117 2.29 -3.38 10.38
N LYS A 118 2.23 -3.10 11.69
CA LYS A 118 2.95 -1.99 12.32
C LYS A 118 4.44 -2.12 12.08
N GLY A 119 5.14 -0.98 11.98
CA GLY A 119 6.58 -0.95 11.76
C GLY A 119 7.02 -0.94 10.30
N PHE A 120 6.09 -0.71 9.38
CA PHE A 120 6.38 -0.57 7.95
C PHE A 120 6.08 0.84 7.45
N ALA A 121 6.90 1.32 6.50
CA ALA A 121 6.53 2.42 5.63
C ALA A 121 5.71 1.87 4.46
N HIS A 122 4.65 2.57 4.07
CA HIS A 122 3.69 2.11 3.08
C HIS A 122 3.38 3.20 2.06
N GLY A 123 3.28 2.81 0.81
CA GLY A 123 2.87 3.69 -0.28
C GLY A 123 2.45 2.93 -1.53
N PHE A 124 1.91 3.65 -2.50
CA PHE A 124 1.49 3.05 -3.75
C PHE A 124 1.64 4.00 -4.94
N LEU A 125 1.79 3.42 -6.12
CA LEU A 125 1.81 4.08 -7.43
C LEU A 125 0.59 3.66 -8.23
N VAL A 126 -0.17 4.62 -8.77
CA VAL A 126 -1.33 4.36 -9.63
C VAL A 126 -0.88 3.99 -11.04
N LEU A 127 -1.29 2.81 -11.52
CA LEU A 127 -0.92 2.25 -12.82
C LEU A 127 -1.98 2.44 -13.90
N SER A 128 -3.26 2.47 -13.52
CA SER A 128 -4.41 2.70 -14.41
C SER A 128 -4.72 4.17 -14.56
N ASP A 129 -5.62 4.56 -15.48
CA ASP A 129 -6.02 5.98 -15.67
C ASP A 129 -6.52 6.59 -14.36
N GLU A 130 -7.21 5.80 -13.56
CA GLU A 130 -7.67 6.14 -12.22
C GLU A 130 -7.68 4.89 -11.35
N ALA A 131 -7.40 5.05 -10.07
CA ALA A 131 -7.56 3.98 -9.09
C ALA A 131 -8.34 4.47 -7.87
N GLU A 132 -9.26 3.64 -7.40
CA GLU A 132 -10.00 3.83 -6.16
C GLU A 132 -9.48 2.84 -5.12
N PHE A 133 -8.87 3.40 -4.08
CA PHE A 133 -8.07 2.69 -3.08
C PHE A 133 -8.75 2.76 -1.73
N CYS A 134 -9.02 1.61 -1.14
CA CYS A 134 -9.65 1.47 0.17
C CYS A 134 -8.70 0.77 1.14
N TYR A 135 -8.69 1.22 2.40
CA TYR A 135 -7.89 0.55 3.42
C TYR A 135 -8.45 0.70 4.83
N LYS A 136 -8.34 -0.39 5.59
CA LYS A 136 -8.67 -0.45 7.00
C LYS A 136 -7.41 -0.25 7.83
N CYS A 137 -7.55 0.42 9.00
CA CYS A 137 -6.49 0.62 9.98
C CYS A 137 -6.91 0.10 11.36
N ASP A 138 -5.95 -0.44 12.11
CA ASP A 138 -6.15 -0.92 13.49
C ASP A 138 -5.96 0.18 14.55
N ASP A 139 -5.63 1.39 14.13
CA ASP A 139 -5.54 2.58 14.98
C ASP A 139 -6.02 3.82 14.21
N PHE A 140 -6.29 4.90 14.93
CA PHE A 140 -6.77 6.15 14.34
C PHE A 140 -5.64 6.94 13.66
N TYR A 141 -6.03 7.83 12.75
CA TYR A 141 -5.09 8.76 12.14
C TYR A 141 -4.72 9.89 13.11
N HIS A 142 -3.42 10.07 13.31
CA HIS A 142 -2.81 11.12 14.14
C HIS A 142 -1.96 12.05 13.27
N PRO A 143 -2.49 13.19 12.81
CA PRO A 143 -1.79 14.06 11.85
C PRO A 143 -0.44 14.60 12.33
N ASN A 144 -0.27 14.75 13.65
CA ASN A 144 0.98 15.23 14.25
C ASN A 144 2.00 14.11 14.53
N ASP A 145 1.68 12.88 14.17
CA ASP A 145 2.52 11.69 14.41
C ASP A 145 3.04 11.06 13.11
N GLU A 146 2.75 11.68 11.97
CA GLU A 146 3.21 11.20 10.67
C GLU A 146 4.73 11.18 10.57
N GLY A 147 5.23 10.16 9.90
CA GLY A 147 6.55 10.02 9.39
C GLY A 147 6.53 9.49 7.97
N GLY A 148 7.65 9.57 7.30
CA GLY A 148 7.78 9.07 5.95
C GLY A 148 9.20 8.68 5.60
N LEU A 149 9.30 7.88 4.55
CA LEU A 149 10.54 7.46 3.92
C LEU A 149 10.51 7.94 2.47
N ALA A 150 11.61 8.48 1.98
CA ALA A 150 11.73 8.93 0.60
C ALA A 150 11.42 7.76 -0.36
N TRP A 151 10.48 7.97 -1.26
CA TRP A 151 10.01 6.95 -2.23
C TRP A 151 11.11 6.48 -3.18
N ASN A 152 12.11 7.35 -3.44
CA ASN A 152 13.24 7.14 -4.35
C ASN A 152 14.57 6.93 -3.63
N ASP A 153 14.54 6.54 -2.35
CA ASP A 153 15.77 6.28 -1.60
C ASP A 153 16.60 5.18 -2.26
N PRO A 154 17.87 5.45 -2.62
CA PRO A 154 18.70 4.48 -3.33
C PRO A 154 19.17 3.30 -2.46
N GLU A 155 19.14 3.43 -1.13
CA GLU A 155 19.50 2.32 -0.23
C GLU A 155 18.38 1.28 -0.15
N ILE A 156 17.12 1.74 -0.25
CA ILE A 156 15.96 0.86 -0.33
C ILE A 156 15.82 0.29 -1.73
N GLY A 157 16.00 1.13 -2.75
CA GLY A 157 15.99 0.72 -4.16
C GLY A 157 14.65 0.13 -4.60
N VAL A 158 13.52 0.75 -4.22
CA VAL A 158 12.21 0.30 -4.71
C VAL A 158 12.16 0.41 -6.23
N GLU A 159 11.89 -0.70 -6.90
CA GLU A 159 11.72 -0.77 -8.34
C GLU A 159 10.26 -0.43 -8.71
N TRP A 160 10.00 0.86 -8.84
CA TRP A 160 8.67 1.34 -9.25
C TRP A 160 8.43 1.03 -10.72
N PRO A 161 7.25 0.49 -11.09
CA PRO A 161 6.90 0.28 -12.49
C PRO A 161 6.87 1.59 -13.26
N ASP A 162 7.27 1.53 -14.54
CA ASP A 162 7.11 2.65 -15.45
C ASP A 162 5.62 2.95 -15.68
N VAL A 163 5.24 4.22 -15.51
CA VAL A 163 3.89 4.69 -15.77
C VAL A 163 3.91 5.47 -17.08
N LYS A 164 3.50 4.82 -18.18
CA LYS A 164 3.41 5.43 -19.51
C LYS A 164 2.05 6.08 -19.75
N GLY A 165 2.04 7.22 -20.42
CA GLY A 165 0.86 7.88 -20.94
C GLY A 165 0.69 9.33 -20.51
N GLU A 166 -0.16 10.07 -21.23
CA GLU A 166 -0.48 11.45 -20.88
C GLU A 166 -1.27 11.50 -19.57
N TYR A 167 -0.79 12.28 -18.62
CA TYR A 167 -1.50 12.60 -17.40
C TYR A 167 -2.66 13.55 -17.71
N LYS A 168 -3.90 13.09 -17.45
CA LYS A 168 -5.11 13.91 -17.55
C LYS A 168 -5.60 14.31 -16.16
N GLY A 169 -4.89 15.15 -15.49
CA GLY A 169 -5.27 15.65 -14.15
C GLY A 169 -4.91 17.11 -13.98
N ASN A 170 -5.48 17.77 -12.96
CA ASN A 170 -5.10 19.13 -12.60
C ASN A 170 -3.63 19.14 -12.17
N ALA A 171 -2.77 19.53 -13.08
CA ALA A 171 -1.34 19.67 -12.89
C ALA A 171 -1.04 20.91 -12.02
N SER A 172 -1.24 20.82 -10.71
CA SER A 172 -0.75 21.81 -9.76
C SER A 172 0.44 21.33 -8.95
N ALA A 173 0.89 20.11 -9.13
CA ALA A 173 2.10 19.58 -8.53
C ALA A 173 3.21 19.50 -9.59
N GLU A 174 4.42 19.96 -9.27
CA GLU A 174 5.59 19.70 -10.07
C GLU A 174 5.78 18.19 -10.18
N GLY A 175 5.71 17.65 -11.39
CA GLY A 175 5.82 16.21 -11.65
C GLY A 175 7.29 15.77 -11.63
N TYR A 176 7.55 14.57 -11.13
CA TYR A 176 8.82 13.88 -11.27
C TYR A 176 8.75 12.92 -12.46
N THR A 177 9.83 12.83 -13.21
CA THR A 177 9.95 11.91 -14.33
C THR A 177 10.67 10.65 -13.89
N LEU A 178 10.03 9.49 -14.05
CA LEU A 178 10.67 8.18 -13.96
C LEU A 178 10.93 7.70 -15.40
N GLY A 179 12.19 7.66 -15.82
CA GLY A 179 12.53 7.39 -17.19
C GLY A 179 12.13 8.51 -18.16
N GLU A 180 12.38 8.32 -19.46
CA GLU A 180 12.18 9.38 -20.46
C GLU A 180 10.71 9.78 -20.71
N ASP A 181 9.72 8.96 -20.26
CA ASP A 181 8.31 9.14 -20.59
C ASP A 181 7.34 8.99 -19.41
N ALA A 182 7.82 8.82 -18.18
CA ALA A 182 6.96 8.61 -17.02
C ALA A 182 6.87 9.86 -16.14
N VAL A 183 5.67 10.38 -15.94
CA VAL A 183 5.42 11.54 -15.06
C VAL A 183 4.81 11.06 -13.75
N LEU A 184 5.53 11.24 -12.64
CA LEU A 184 5.01 11.03 -11.30
C LEU A 184 4.36 12.29 -10.76
N ASN A 185 3.25 12.09 -10.05
CA ASN A 185 2.55 13.15 -9.32
C ASN A 185 2.62 12.86 -7.82
N LEU A 186 3.37 13.69 -7.11
CA LEU A 186 3.56 13.60 -5.65
C LEU A 186 3.03 14.86 -4.96
N SER A 187 2.54 14.70 -3.75
CA SER A 187 2.28 15.84 -2.87
C SER A 187 3.59 16.52 -2.46
N GLU A 188 3.53 17.81 -2.10
CA GLU A 188 4.70 18.51 -1.55
C GLU A 188 5.32 17.79 -0.34
N LYS A 189 4.49 17.13 0.46
CA LYS A 189 4.92 16.36 1.63
C LYS A 189 5.74 15.14 1.21
N ASP A 190 5.27 14.39 0.20
CA ASP A 190 5.91 13.16 -0.26
C ASP A 190 7.26 13.39 -0.95
N GLN A 191 7.49 14.61 -1.41
CA GLN A 191 8.76 15.05 -1.98
C GLN A 191 9.84 15.38 -0.93
N LYS A 192 9.45 15.55 0.33
CA LYS A 192 10.33 16.06 1.40
C LYS A 192 10.75 15.01 2.42
N TRP A 193 10.29 13.78 2.29
CA TRP A 193 10.67 12.71 3.22
C TRP A 193 12.15 12.40 3.14
N LEU A 194 12.72 12.10 4.31
CA LEU A 194 14.13 11.73 4.44
C LEU A 194 14.36 10.28 4.01
N GLY A 195 15.60 9.97 3.67
CA GLY A 195 16.03 8.63 3.32
C GLY A 195 16.14 7.70 4.54
N MET A 196 16.53 6.45 4.27
CA MET A 196 16.58 5.37 5.25
C MET A 196 17.52 5.65 6.44
N LYS A 197 18.56 6.44 6.24
CA LYS A 197 19.52 6.80 7.31
C LYS A 197 18.90 7.68 8.37
N GLU A 198 18.07 8.63 7.96
CA GLU A 198 17.49 9.66 8.82
C GLU A 198 16.05 9.39 9.22
N THR A 199 15.38 8.44 8.55
CA THR A 199 13.99 8.12 8.86
C THR A 199 13.84 7.45 10.23
N PHE A 200 12.63 7.51 10.77
CA PHE A 200 12.28 6.86 12.04
C PHE A 200 12.35 5.34 11.91
N LYS A 201 12.83 4.68 12.97
CA LYS A 201 12.95 3.22 13.08
C LYS A 201 12.08 2.72 14.22
N PHE A 202 11.36 1.63 13.99
CA PHE A 202 10.53 0.97 15.00
C PHE A 202 11.31 -0.04 15.84
#